data_25e51e369923eca06a6141cf802157ef
#
_entry.id   25e51e369923eca06a6141cf802157ef
#
_cell.length_a   1.000
_cell.length_b   1.000
_cell.length_c   1.000
_cell.angle_alpha   90.00
_cell.angle_beta   90.00
_cell.angle_gamma   90.00
#
_symmetry.space_group_name_H-M   'P 1'
#
loop_
_entity.id
_entity.type
_entity.pdbx_description
1 polymer ?
#
loop_
_entity_poly.entity_id
_entity_poly.type
_entity_poly.pdbx_seq_one_letter_code
_entity_poly.pdbx_strand_id
1 'polypeptide(L)'
;MNWNDLLRMSINSLRRRKLRTFLTVLGVLIGTASIVVMISLGLGMQQSLYKEVEQSGGLTSITVTGSDNSDGMTTESRGSGQETEKRIDDQLVEKISKMDHVKLAAPIYETSVILLKGSYRAQVQLQGMTPEGLKSLNMDIGDGTLPKTGTGHLELIFGNGVITDFYETGSGNGYYDTGKVPNINLMKDSLFMITDTENYNSDSSTAFGDSTDGTAGTGSQSDSGTGKTKPVQKYVVRASGVINGGLDDYSNNYDSVFCDLETLKQLLRKEYAGKVIPGQPKTKAGKALKGFYYTSLKVKADDIDHVNEVADVIRNMGYNVETNAEYLDSMKSQFAIVQAVLGGIGAVSLLVAAIGIANTMMMSIYERTKEIGVMKVLGCSLRNIREMFLLEAAFIGLLGGIAGNILSFVMSAAINIIVGSSGAMSMGSDSTISYIPWWLVLMSMVFAVLVGVLAGYFPAKRAMKLSPLAAIRNE
;
A
#
# COMPACT_ATOMS: atom_id res chain seq x y z
N MET A 1 53.36 -17.35 8.06
CA MET A 1 52.33 -18.20 7.46
C MET A 1 51.73 -17.43 6.30
N ASN A 2 51.58 -18.04 5.12
CA ASN A 2 50.99 -17.37 3.97
C ASN A 2 49.44 -17.31 4.14
N TRP A 3 48.84 -16.27 3.61
CA TRP A 3 47.36 -16.09 3.66
C TRP A 3 46.61 -17.29 3.08
N ASN A 4 47.11 -17.90 2.05
CA ASN A 4 46.55 -19.11 1.43
C ASN A 4 46.53 -20.33 2.36
N ASP A 5 47.54 -20.46 3.25
CA ASP A 5 47.59 -21.55 4.21
C ASP A 5 46.57 -21.36 5.31
N LEU A 6 46.38 -20.10 5.77
CA LEU A 6 45.34 -19.74 6.77
C LEU A 6 43.94 -20.03 6.23
N LEU A 7 43.64 -19.66 4.98
CA LEU A 7 42.36 -19.94 4.33
C LEU A 7 42.11 -21.45 4.19
N ARG A 8 43.12 -22.23 3.76
CA ARG A 8 43.02 -23.66 3.57
C ARG A 8 42.79 -24.42 4.88
N MET A 9 43.44 -23.97 5.94
CA MET A 9 43.25 -24.54 7.29
C MET A 9 41.86 -24.23 7.86
N SER A 10 41.37 -22.98 7.68
CA SER A 10 40.03 -22.57 8.12
C SER A 10 38.91 -23.34 7.41
N ILE A 11 39.01 -23.50 6.09
CA ILE A 11 38.01 -24.25 5.30
C ILE A 11 38.03 -25.75 5.68
N ASN A 12 39.20 -26.35 5.89
CA ASN A 12 39.31 -27.75 6.29
C ASN A 12 38.75 -28.00 7.70
N SER A 13 38.87 -27.03 8.60
CA SER A 13 38.30 -27.06 9.93
C SER A 13 36.78 -27.15 9.90
N LEU A 14 36.13 -26.29 9.11
CA LEU A 14 34.66 -26.26 8.92
C LEU A 14 34.10 -27.57 8.34
N ARG A 15 34.83 -28.19 7.41
CA ARG A 15 34.43 -29.48 6.79
C ARG A 15 34.42 -30.69 7.72
N ARG A 16 35.28 -30.68 8.74
CA ARG A 16 35.37 -31.80 9.68
C ARG A 16 34.20 -31.93 10.67
N ARG A 17 33.39 -30.85 10.86
CA ARG A 17 32.30 -30.79 11.90
C ARG A 17 31.01 -30.26 11.31
N LYS A 18 30.50 -30.95 10.29
CA LYS A 18 29.40 -30.51 9.46
C LYS A 18 28.14 -30.13 10.24
N LEU A 19 27.68 -30.93 11.21
CA LEU A 19 26.47 -30.70 11.97
C LEU A 19 26.52 -29.42 12.82
N ARG A 20 27.66 -29.20 13.50
CA ARG A 20 27.83 -28.01 14.36
C ARG A 20 27.93 -26.74 13.54
N THR A 21 28.72 -26.76 12.45
CA THR A 21 28.84 -25.65 11.52
C THR A 21 27.49 -25.34 10.90
N PHE A 22 26.70 -26.36 10.52
CA PHE A 22 25.36 -26.19 9.98
C PHE A 22 24.42 -25.47 10.96
N LEU A 23 24.38 -25.89 12.25
CA LEU A 23 23.53 -25.25 13.26
C LEU A 23 23.92 -23.80 13.53
N THR A 24 25.24 -23.48 13.54
CA THR A 24 25.67 -22.08 13.72
C THR A 24 25.41 -21.23 12.48
N VAL A 25 25.63 -21.76 11.27
CA VAL A 25 25.29 -21.10 10.02
C VAL A 25 23.79 -20.85 9.92
N LEU A 26 22.96 -21.80 10.38
CA LEU A 26 21.50 -21.67 10.40
C LEU A 26 21.04 -20.52 11.31
N GLY A 27 21.67 -20.31 12.46
CA GLY A 27 21.39 -19.15 13.32
C GLY A 27 21.69 -17.82 12.63
N VAL A 28 22.85 -17.72 11.96
CA VAL A 28 23.22 -16.52 11.18
C VAL A 28 22.30 -16.33 9.99
N LEU A 29 21.94 -17.42 9.30
CA LEU A 29 21.01 -17.42 8.18
C LEU A 29 19.66 -16.81 8.56
N ILE A 30 19.06 -17.28 9.66
CA ILE A 30 17.77 -16.76 10.14
C ILE A 30 17.89 -15.27 10.49
N GLY A 31 18.95 -14.87 11.19
CA GLY A 31 19.16 -13.48 11.57
C GLY A 31 19.36 -12.55 10.37
N THR A 32 20.18 -12.95 9.41
CA THR A 32 20.41 -12.15 8.19
C THR A 32 19.18 -12.12 7.30
N ALA A 33 18.49 -13.25 7.14
CA ALA A 33 17.26 -13.30 6.36
C ALA A 33 16.18 -12.38 6.94
N SER A 34 15.98 -12.40 8.25
CA SER A 34 15.00 -11.52 8.93
C SER A 34 15.28 -10.04 8.65
N ILE A 35 16.55 -9.61 8.75
CA ILE A 35 16.93 -8.21 8.52
C ILE A 35 16.76 -7.83 7.04
N VAL A 36 17.19 -8.68 6.12
CA VAL A 36 17.08 -8.41 4.69
C VAL A 36 15.63 -8.32 4.25
N VAL A 37 14.77 -9.26 4.67
CA VAL A 37 13.34 -9.25 4.37
C VAL A 37 12.66 -8.01 4.96
N MET A 38 12.97 -7.65 6.21
CA MET A 38 12.42 -6.46 6.85
C MET A 38 12.74 -5.18 6.07
N ILE A 39 14.01 -4.97 5.73
CA ILE A 39 14.44 -3.78 4.96
C ILE A 39 13.83 -3.82 3.56
N SER A 40 13.78 -4.98 2.92
CA SER A 40 13.19 -5.18 1.60
C SER A 40 11.69 -4.85 1.57
N LEU A 41 10.93 -5.27 2.59
CA LEU A 41 9.53 -4.89 2.74
C LEU A 41 9.38 -3.38 2.90
N GLY A 42 10.20 -2.76 3.76
CA GLY A 42 10.16 -1.31 3.92
C GLY A 42 10.43 -0.53 2.65
N LEU A 43 11.42 -0.95 1.86
CA LEU A 43 11.75 -0.31 0.58
C LEU A 43 10.67 -0.54 -0.47
N GLY A 44 10.12 -1.76 -0.55
CA GLY A 44 9.06 -2.08 -1.50
C GLY A 44 7.77 -1.30 -1.20
N MET A 45 7.34 -1.27 0.05
CA MET A 45 6.17 -0.49 0.48
C MET A 45 6.37 1.01 0.25
N GLN A 46 7.56 1.54 0.52
CA GLN A 46 7.87 2.94 0.24
C GLN A 46 7.76 3.25 -1.26
N GLN A 47 8.28 2.37 -2.12
CA GLN A 47 8.19 2.52 -3.57
C GLN A 47 6.74 2.47 -4.06
N SER A 48 5.91 1.58 -3.51
CA SER A 48 4.49 1.48 -3.83
C SER A 48 3.73 2.74 -3.43
N LEU A 49 3.99 3.27 -2.24
CA LEU A 49 3.38 4.54 -1.78
C LEU A 49 3.75 5.73 -2.67
N TYR A 50 5.00 5.81 -3.13
CA TYR A 50 5.39 6.88 -4.06
C TYR A 50 4.65 6.77 -5.39
N LYS A 51 4.46 5.56 -5.94
CA LYS A 51 3.65 5.33 -7.14
C LYS A 51 2.19 5.76 -6.93
N GLU A 52 1.59 5.37 -5.81
CA GLU A 52 0.22 5.71 -5.45
C GLU A 52 0.02 7.23 -5.38
N VAL A 53 0.94 7.92 -4.71
CA VAL A 53 0.92 9.38 -4.61
C VAL A 53 1.10 10.04 -5.98
N GLU A 54 1.97 9.51 -6.83
CA GLU A 54 2.17 10.02 -8.18
C GLU A 54 0.90 9.91 -9.03
N GLN A 55 0.18 8.78 -8.93
CA GLN A 55 -1.12 8.57 -9.58
C GLN A 55 -2.24 9.42 -8.99
N SER A 56 -2.11 9.86 -7.74
CA SER A 56 -3.08 10.74 -7.06
C SER A 56 -2.81 12.24 -7.26
N GLY A 57 -1.94 12.60 -8.21
CA GLY A 57 -1.62 13.99 -8.54
C GLY A 57 -0.26 14.48 -8.04
N GLY A 58 0.55 13.61 -7.41
CA GLY A 58 1.90 13.88 -6.94
C GLY A 58 1.96 14.54 -5.55
N LEU A 59 3.18 14.81 -5.10
CA LEU A 59 3.45 15.38 -3.76
C LEU A 59 2.92 16.80 -3.55
N THR A 60 2.71 17.55 -4.63
CA THR A 60 2.17 18.92 -4.59
C THR A 60 0.65 18.96 -4.51
N SER A 61 -0.02 17.82 -4.40
CA SER A 61 -1.47 17.71 -4.34
C SER A 61 -1.99 17.84 -2.91
N ILE A 62 -3.00 18.67 -2.78
CA ILE A 62 -3.73 18.97 -1.54
C ILE A 62 -5.19 18.65 -1.80
N THR A 63 -5.81 17.88 -0.94
CA THR A 63 -7.25 17.59 -0.98
C THR A 63 -7.95 18.37 0.12
N VAL A 64 -8.92 19.18 -0.26
CA VAL A 64 -9.73 20.00 0.65
C VAL A 64 -11.13 19.41 0.70
N THR A 65 -11.64 19.18 1.90
CA THR A 65 -13.02 18.72 2.15
C THR A 65 -13.74 19.68 3.11
N GLY A 66 -15.07 19.64 3.08
CA GLY A 66 -15.87 20.45 4.01
C GLY A 66 -15.64 20.04 5.46
N SER A 67 -15.95 20.92 6.41
CA SER A 67 -15.73 20.63 7.85
C SER A 67 -16.64 19.51 8.40
N ASP A 68 -17.57 19.02 7.62
CA ASP A 68 -18.60 18.03 8.04
C ASP A 68 -18.37 16.61 7.46
N ASN A 69 -17.29 16.41 6.68
CA ASN A 69 -16.96 15.11 6.11
C ASN A 69 -16.03 14.30 7.02
N SER A 70 -16.46 14.01 8.24
CA SER A 70 -15.97 12.84 8.94
C SER A 70 -16.83 11.64 8.50
N ASP A 71 -16.25 10.78 7.65
CA ASP A 71 -16.80 9.53 7.15
C ASP A 71 -18.10 9.58 6.34
N GLY A 72 -18.03 9.10 5.10
CA GLY A 72 -19.15 8.92 4.17
C GLY A 72 -20.26 7.96 4.65
N MET A 73 -20.62 7.98 5.92
CA MET A 73 -21.71 7.25 6.52
C MET A 73 -22.63 8.27 7.20
N THR A 74 -23.77 8.51 6.56
CA THR A 74 -24.89 9.28 7.10
C THR A 74 -25.32 8.71 8.44
N THR A 75 -24.73 9.16 9.52
CA THR A 75 -25.32 9.06 10.84
C THR A 75 -25.96 10.41 11.16
N GLU A 76 -27.27 10.40 11.30
CA GLU A 76 -28.04 11.47 11.94
C GLU A 76 -27.45 11.71 13.35
N SER A 77 -26.38 12.47 13.46
CA SER A 77 -25.87 12.91 14.76
C SER A 77 -26.64 14.13 15.21
N ARG A 78 -27.60 13.89 16.07
CA ARG A 78 -28.19 14.92 16.94
C ARG A 78 -27.10 15.51 17.83
N GLY A 79 -26.58 16.66 17.46
CA GLY A 79 -25.69 17.47 18.26
C GLY A 79 -25.97 18.95 18.03
N SER A 80 -26.63 19.60 19.00
CA SER A 80 -26.86 21.03 19.05
C SER A 80 -25.55 21.80 19.21
N GLY A 81 -25.01 22.30 18.10
CA GLY A 81 -23.92 23.28 18.08
C GLY A 81 -23.99 24.05 16.76
N GLN A 82 -24.21 25.37 16.84
CA GLN A 82 -24.19 26.29 15.71
C GLN A 82 -22.74 26.47 15.22
N GLU A 83 -22.14 25.46 14.65
CA GLU A 83 -20.99 25.64 13.78
C GLU A 83 -21.53 25.66 12.35
N THR A 84 -21.26 26.77 11.67
CA THR A 84 -21.62 26.98 10.26
C THR A 84 -20.82 25.95 9.45
N GLU A 85 -21.49 24.86 9.04
CA GLU A 85 -20.93 23.85 8.14
C GLU A 85 -20.28 24.55 6.95
N LYS A 86 -18.97 24.45 6.83
CA LYS A 86 -18.22 25.03 5.71
C LYS A 86 -18.21 24.08 4.55
N ARG A 87 -18.87 24.51 3.49
CA ARG A 87 -19.05 23.74 2.26
C ARG A 87 -18.24 24.34 1.14
N ILE A 88 -17.84 23.51 0.20
CA ILE A 88 -17.06 23.94 -0.96
C ILE A 88 -18.03 24.39 -2.05
N ASP A 89 -17.99 25.66 -2.37
CA ASP A 89 -18.78 26.31 -3.42
C ASP A 89 -17.88 26.96 -4.48
N ASP A 90 -18.51 27.50 -5.53
CA ASP A 90 -17.78 28.18 -6.62
C ASP A 90 -16.96 29.38 -6.09
N GLN A 91 -17.41 30.06 -5.04
CA GLN A 91 -16.70 31.22 -4.46
C GLN A 91 -15.39 30.81 -3.77
N LEU A 92 -15.43 29.69 -3.05
CA LEU A 92 -14.25 29.15 -2.42
C LEU A 92 -13.23 28.67 -3.48
N VAL A 93 -13.71 27.97 -4.52
CA VAL A 93 -12.84 27.52 -5.63
C VAL A 93 -12.13 28.70 -6.27
N GLU A 94 -12.86 29.79 -6.56
CA GLU A 94 -12.29 31.00 -7.13
C GLU A 94 -11.32 31.68 -6.17
N LYS A 95 -11.62 31.74 -4.88
CA LYS A 95 -10.74 32.31 -3.86
C LYS A 95 -9.43 31.54 -3.75
N ILE A 96 -9.49 30.20 -3.70
CA ILE A 96 -8.30 29.35 -3.59
C ILE A 96 -7.49 29.39 -4.90
N SER A 97 -8.13 29.41 -6.07
CA SER A 97 -7.41 29.50 -7.35
C SER A 97 -6.59 30.79 -7.54
N LYS A 98 -6.93 31.84 -6.78
CA LYS A 98 -6.21 33.13 -6.80
C LYS A 98 -5.18 33.28 -5.69
N MET A 99 -4.98 32.26 -4.85
CA MET A 99 -3.98 32.30 -3.79
C MET A 99 -2.58 32.17 -4.37
N ASP A 100 -1.63 32.78 -3.69
CA ASP A 100 -0.21 32.62 -4.00
C ASP A 100 0.17 31.13 -3.90
N HIS A 101 1.09 30.69 -4.75
CA HIS A 101 1.58 29.32 -4.81
C HIS A 101 0.55 28.24 -5.21
N VAL A 102 -0.66 28.62 -5.63
CA VAL A 102 -1.66 27.70 -6.18
C VAL A 102 -1.59 27.69 -7.68
N LYS A 103 -1.27 26.52 -8.26
CA LYS A 103 -1.20 26.32 -9.71
C LYS A 103 -2.54 25.88 -10.30
N LEU A 104 -3.31 25.10 -9.54
CA LEU A 104 -4.59 24.55 -9.96
C LEU A 104 -5.51 24.37 -8.74
N ALA A 105 -6.78 24.73 -8.91
CA ALA A 105 -7.86 24.42 -7.97
C ALA A 105 -9.00 23.76 -8.77
N ALA A 106 -9.13 22.44 -8.66
CA ALA A 106 -10.08 21.64 -9.43
C ALA A 106 -11.18 21.09 -8.49
N PRO A 107 -12.42 21.57 -8.61
CA PRO A 107 -13.55 21.04 -7.84
C PRO A 107 -13.90 19.62 -8.31
N ILE A 108 -14.25 18.77 -7.35
CA ILE A 108 -14.66 17.39 -7.57
C ILE A 108 -16.07 17.24 -6.99
N TYR A 109 -16.95 16.66 -7.78
CA TYR A 109 -18.25 16.24 -7.32
C TYR A 109 -18.38 14.73 -7.48
N GLU A 110 -18.60 14.05 -6.37
CA GLU A 110 -18.75 12.60 -6.30
C GLU A 110 -20.19 12.22 -6.07
N THR A 111 -20.65 11.23 -6.81
CA THR A 111 -22.00 10.67 -6.65
C THR A 111 -21.99 9.20 -7.05
N SER A 112 -22.80 8.41 -6.33
CA SER A 112 -23.00 6.99 -6.67
C SER A 112 -24.00 6.89 -7.81
N VAL A 113 -23.66 6.11 -8.85
CA VAL A 113 -24.53 5.84 -9.99
C VAL A 113 -24.62 4.34 -10.27
N ILE A 114 -25.71 3.93 -10.91
CA ILE A 114 -25.89 2.54 -11.35
C ILE A 114 -25.68 2.49 -12.87
N LEU A 115 -24.79 1.62 -13.30
CA LEU A 115 -24.58 1.31 -14.72
C LEU A 115 -25.28 0.00 -15.06
N LEU A 116 -25.94 -0.02 -16.23
CA LEU A 116 -26.69 -1.20 -16.69
C LEU A 116 -26.24 -1.59 -18.11
N LYS A 117 -26.05 -2.90 -18.32
CA LYS A 117 -25.84 -3.49 -19.65
C LYS A 117 -26.54 -4.85 -19.73
N GLY A 118 -27.66 -4.91 -20.46
CA GLY A 118 -28.44 -6.15 -20.56
C GLY A 118 -28.96 -6.58 -19.19
N SER A 119 -28.58 -7.78 -18.73
CA SER A 119 -28.89 -8.31 -17.41
C SER A 119 -27.87 -7.93 -16.34
N TYR A 120 -26.79 -7.24 -16.69
CA TYR A 120 -25.73 -6.86 -15.76
C TYR A 120 -25.98 -5.46 -15.20
N ARG A 121 -25.64 -5.28 -13.94
CA ARG A 121 -25.63 -3.99 -13.24
C ARG A 121 -24.36 -3.82 -12.42
N ALA A 122 -23.86 -2.58 -12.31
CA ALA A 122 -22.79 -2.19 -11.41
C ALA A 122 -23.18 -0.91 -10.68
N GLN A 123 -22.85 -0.80 -9.41
CA GLN A 123 -22.94 0.45 -8.67
C GLN A 123 -21.54 1.00 -8.53
N VAL A 124 -21.31 2.19 -9.09
CA VAL A 124 -19.97 2.79 -9.17
C VAL A 124 -19.97 4.21 -8.64
N GLN A 125 -18.81 4.69 -8.19
CA GLN A 125 -18.60 6.08 -7.82
C GLN A 125 -18.22 6.89 -9.05
N LEU A 126 -19.09 7.84 -9.39
CA LEU A 126 -18.86 8.78 -10.49
C LEU A 126 -18.25 10.07 -9.95
N GLN A 127 -17.08 10.41 -10.45
CA GLN A 127 -16.35 11.64 -10.12
C GLN A 127 -16.41 12.62 -11.29
N GLY A 128 -17.13 13.72 -11.09
CA GLY A 128 -17.14 14.85 -12.03
C GLY A 128 -16.01 15.80 -11.73
N MET A 129 -15.13 16.04 -12.70
CA MET A 129 -13.97 16.92 -12.56
C MET A 129 -13.85 17.84 -13.77
N THR A 130 -13.16 18.97 -13.58
CA THR A 130 -12.79 19.85 -14.73
C THR A 130 -11.74 19.16 -15.62
N PRO A 131 -11.63 19.52 -16.89
CA PRO A 131 -10.62 18.94 -17.78
C PRO A 131 -9.19 19.09 -17.27
N GLU A 132 -8.89 20.22 -16.61
CA GLU A 132 -7.60 20.48 -15.98
C GLU A 132 -7.40 19.57 -14.77
N GLY A 133 -8.45 19.33 -13.99
CA GLY A 133 -8.47 18.41 -12.87
C GLY A 133 -8.18 16.97 -13.32
N LEU A 134 -8.86 16.50 -14.35
CA LEU A 134 -8.63 15.16 -14.93
C LEU A 134 -7.18 14.98 -15.44
N LYS A 135 -6.63 16.01 -16.10
CA LYS A 135 -5.21 16.00 -16.52
C LYS A 135 -4.24 15.95 -15.34
N SER A 136 -4.60 16.57 -14.22
CA SER A 136 -3.73 16.64 -13.03
C SER A 136 -3.60 15.29 -12.31
N LEU A 137 -4.51 14.34 -12.55
CA LEU A 137 -4.46 12.99 -11.98
C LEU A 137 -3.41 12.09 -12.64
N ASN A 138 -2.77 12.54 -13.73
CA ASN A 138 -1.76 11.76 -14.48
C ASN A 138 -2.20 10.31 -14.78
N MET A 139 -3.51 10.14 -15.11
CA MET A 139 -4.05 8.81 -15.42
C MET A 139 -3.41 8.27 -16.70
N ASP A 140 -2.91 7.04 -16.65
CA ASP A 140 -2.45 6.31 -17.83
C ASP A 140 -3.67 5.71 -18.53
N ILE A 141 -4.08 6.31 -19.68
CA ILE A 141 -5.24 5.86 -20.47
C ILE A 141 -4.73 4.85 -21.48
N GLY A 142 -5.14 3.58 -21.31
CA GLY A 142 -4.79 2.50 -22.25
C GLY A 142 -5.52 2.61 -23.57
N ASP A 143 -6.85 2.75 -23.51
CA ASP A 143 -7.72 2.88 -24.69
C ASP A 143 -8.55 4.17 -24.61
N GLY A 144 -8.57 4.96 -25.67
CA GLY A 144 -9.39 6.16 -25.77
C GLY A 144 -8.69 7.46 -25.40
N THR A 145 -9.44 8.45 -24.93
CA THR A 145 -8.96 9.80 -24.60
C THR A 145 -9.76 10.40 -23.45
N LEU A 146 -9.28 11.51 -22.89
CA LEU A 146 -10.04 12.29 -21.90
C LEU A 146 -11.39 12.76 -22.48
N PRO A 147 -12.45 12.84 -21.64
CA PRO A 147 -13.77 13.27 -22.06
C PRO A 147 -13.74 14.71 -22.60
N LYS A 148 -14.53 14.97 -23.61
CA LYS A 148 -14.64 16.31 -24.22
C LYS A 148 -15.74 17.09 -23.54
N THR A 149 -15.46 18.34 -23.20
CA THR A 149 -16.43 19.25 -22.62
C THR A 149 -17.41 19.72 -23.69
N GLY A 150 -18.70 19.81 -23.34
CA GLY A 150 -19.73 20.45 -24.20
C GLY A 150 -20.24 19.60 -25.37
N THR A 151 -20.02 18.29 -25.38
CA THR A 151 -20.53 17.38 -26.43
C THR A 151 -22.03 17.09 -26.31
N GLY A 152 -22.69 17.56 -25.27
CA GLY A 152 -24.11 17.29 -24.99
C GLY A 152 -24.41 15.86 -24.53
N HIS A 153 -23.42 14.98 -24.52
CA HIS A 153 -23.48 13.62 -24.04
C HIS A 153 -22.42 13.42 -22.95
N LEU A 154 -22.78 12.68 -21.90
CA LEU A 154 -21.83 12.35 -20.84
C LEU A 154 -20.90 11.24 -21.34
N GLU A 155 -19.63 11.57 -21.42
CA GLU A 155 -18.55 10.65 -21.73
C GLU A 155 -17.86 10.23 -20.44
N LEU A 156 -17.56 8.92 -20.30
CA LEU A 156 -17.00 8.33 -19.07
C LEU A 156 -15.61 7.76 -19.32
N ILE A 157 -14.71 7.98 -18.37
CA ILE A 157 -13.47 7.20 -18.27
C ILE A 157 -13.69 6.16 -17.18
N PHE A 158 -13.41 4.91 -17.50
CA PHE A 158 -13.54 3.81 -16.58
C PHE A 158 -12.19 3.42 -15.99
N GLY A 159 -12.15 3.18 -14.69
CA GLY A 159 -11.06 2.46 -14.06
C GLY A 159 -10.95 1.05 -14.62
N ASN A 160 -9.75 0.48 -14.57
CA ASN A 160 -9.47 -0.86 -15.12
C ASN A 160 -10.23 -1.97 -14.39
N GLY A 161 -10.66 -1.75 -13.14
CA GLY A 161 -11.42 -2.70 -12.33
C GLY A 161 -12.94 -2.58 -12.42
N VAL A 162 -13.48 -1.50 -12.94
CA VAL A 162 -14.94 -1.25 -12.96
C VAL A 162 -15.74 -2.39 -13.62
N ILE A 163 -15.13 -3.15 -14.52
CA ILE A 163 -15.79 -4.31 -15.15
C ILE A 163 -16.05 -5.43 -14.13
N THR A 164 -15.30 -5.53 -13.04
CA THR A 164 -15.48 -6.54 -11.99
C THR A 164 -16.64 -6.24 -11.06
N ASP A 165 -17.11 -4.98 -11.02
CA ASP A 165 -18.25 -4.54 -10.22
C ASP A 165 -19.60 -4.92 -10.86
N PHE A 166 -19.58 -5.35 -12.13
CA PHE A 166 -20.78 -5.80 -12.78
C PHE A 166 -21.19 -7.19 -12.30
N TYR A 167 -22.44 -7.30 -11.84
CA TYR A 167 -23.07 -8.56 -11.45
C TYR A 167 -24.40 -8.74 -12.16
N GLU A 168 -24.81 -10.00 -12.34
CA GLU A 168 -26.04 -10.34 -13.01
C GLU A 168 -27.25 -10.12 -12.09
N THR A 169 -28.21 -9.33 -12.53
CA THR A 169 -29.37 -8.92 -11.72
C THR A 169 -30.24 -10.09 -11.23
N GLY A 170 -30.28 -11.21 -12.00
CA GLY A 170 -31.11 -12.38 -11.66
C GLY A 170 -30.48 -13.35 -10.66
N SER A 171 -29.20 -13.58 -10.75
CA SER A 171 -28.45 -14.52 -9.89
C SER A 171 -27.70 -13.80 -8.75
N GLY A 172 -27.43 -12.52 -8.90
CA GLY A 172 -26.57 -11.76 -7.99
C GLY A 172 -25.08 -12.08 -8.14
N ASN A 173 -24.71 -13.00 -9.04
CA ASN A 173 -23.33 -13.46 -9.21
C ASN A 173 -22.51 -12.45 -9.98
N GLY A 174 -21.36 -12.09 -9.44
CA GLY A 174 -20.36 -11.21 -10.04
C GLY A 174 -19.02 -11.91 -10.31
N TYR A 175 -18.03 -11.10 -10.63
CA TYR A 175 -16.64 -11.58 -10.81
C TYR A 175 -16.09 -12.25 -9.54
N TYR A 176 -16.34 -11.67 -8.40
CA TYR A 176 -15.84 -12.17 -7.10
C TYR A 176 -16.46 -13.49 -6.67
N ASP A 177 -17.67 -13.83 -7.18
CA ASP A 177 -18.34 -15.10 -6.89
C ASP A 177 -17.93 -16.21 -7.86
N THR A 178 -17.74 -15.84 -9.15
CA THR A 178 -17.57 -16.81 -10.23
C THR A 178 -16.16 -16.88 -10.80
N GLY A 179 -15.32 -15.89 -10.53
CA GLY A 179 -14.01 -15.70 -11.14
C GLY A 179 -14.07 -15.38 -12.65
N LYS A 180 -15.28 -15.09 -13.18
CA LYS A 180 -15.48 -14.83 -14.61
C LYS A 180 -15.84 -13.37 -14.84
N VAL A 181 -15.09 -12.73 -15.74
CA VAL A 181 -15.38 -11.37 -16.18
C VAL A 181 -16.68 -11.35 -16.99
N PRO A 182 -17.61 -10.41 -16.72
CA PRO A 182 -18.78 -10.23 -17.54
C PRO A 182 -18.42 -9.94 -19.00
N ASN A 183 -19.20 -10.47 -19.94
CA ASN A 183 -18.96 -10.24 -21.37
C ASN A 183 -19.49 -8.84 -21.79
N ILE A 184 -18.81 -7.81 -21.31
CA ILE A 184 -19.12 -6.40 -21.56
C ILE A 184 -17.85 -5.74 -22.09
N ASN A 185 -17.97 -5.03 -23.21
CA ASN A 185 -16.88 -4.21 -23.71
C ASN A 185 -17.16 -2.74 -23.38
N LEU A 186 -16.48 -2.23 -22.33
CA LEU A 186 -16.71 -0.85 -21.85
C LEU A 186 -16.53 0.19 -22.94
N MET A 187 -15.58 0.03 -23.89
CA MET A 187 -15.32 0.99 -24.96
C MET A 187 -16.33 0.94 -26.12
N LYS A 188 -16.88 -0.23 -26.43
CA LYS A 188 -17.74 -0.42 -27.61
C LYS A 188 -19.21 -0.44 -27.27
N ASP A 189 -19.55 -0.88 -26.08
CA ASP A 189 -20.93 -1.05 -25.64
C ASP A 189 -21.51 0.27 -25.14
N SER A 190 -22.76 0.55 -25.48
CA SER A 190 -23.51 1.63 -24.87
C SER A 190 -24.07 1.15 -23.53
N LEU A 191 -23.78 1.90 -22.47
CA LEU A 191 -24.26 1.63 -21.12
C LEU A 191 -25.41 2.58 -20.79
N PHE A 192 -26.32 2.13 -19.93
CA PHE A 192 -27.33 2.99 -19.33
C PHE A 192 -26.90 3.38 -17.92
N MET A 193 -26.95 4.65 -17.62
CA MET A 193 -26.63 5.19 -16.31
C MET A 193 -27.92 5.67 -15.60
N ILE A 194 -28.03 5.38 -14.32
CA ILE A 194 -29.07 5.83 -13.43
C ILE A 194 -28.42 6.62 -12.30
N THR A 195 -28.85 7.85 -12.09
CA THR A 195 -28.35 8.74 -11.04
C THR A 195 -29.18 8.67 -9.77
N ASP A 196 -30.46 8.26 -9.86
CA ASP A 196 -31.38 8.09 -8.73
C ASP A 196 -31.28 6.64 -8.19
N THR A 197 -30.21 6.38 -7.46
CA THR A 197 -29.89 5.04 -6.92
C THR A 197 -30.85 4.62 -5.82
N GLU A 198 -31.36 5.56 -5.02
CA GLU A 198 -32.27 5.28 -3.91
C GLU A 198 -33.62 4.75 -4.41
N ASN A 199 -34.24 5.44 -5.39
CA ASN A 199 -35.51 5.02 -5.96
C ASN A 199 -35.37 3.73 -6.79
N TYR A 200 -34.24 3.53 -7.47
CA TYR A 200 -33.98 2.30 -8.23
C TYR A 200 -33.82 1.07 -7.34
N ASN A 201 -33.12 1.20 -6.24
CA ASN A 201 -32.92 0.09 -5.28
C ASN A 201 -34.22 -0.26 -4.52
N SER A 202 -35.09 0.71 -4.23
CA SER A 202 -36.38 0.43 -3.59
C SER A 202 -37.32 -0.39 -4.48
N ASP A 203 -37.28 -0.19 -5.79
CA ASP A 203 -38.04 -0.99 -6.77
C ASP A 203 -37.48 -2.43 -6.93
N SER A 204 -36.17 -2.63 -6.69
CA SER A 204 -35.52 -3.94 -6.80
C SER A 204 -35.53 -4.77 -5.53
N SER A 205 -35.75 -4.17 -4.34
CA SER A 205 -35.80 -4.87 -3.05
C SER A 205 -36.95 -5.84 -2.89
N THR A 206 -37.97 -5.77 -3.75
CA THR A 206 -39.03 -6.78 -3.83
C THR A 206 -38.60 -8.10 -4.50
N ALA A 207 -37.40 -8.16 -5.12
CA ALA A 207 -36.90 -9.34 -5.83
C ALA A 207 -35.86 -10.16 -5.06
N PHE A 208 -35.28 -9.63 -3.99
CA PHE A 208 -34.32 -10.35 -3.15
C PHE A 208 -34.96 -10.60 -1.76
N GLY A 209 -35.50 -11.79 -1.59
CA GLY A 209 -35.89 -12.31 -0.28
C GLY A 209 -34.65 -12.40 0.60
N ASP A 210 -34.59 -11.56 1.62
CA ASP A 210 -33.67 -11.68 2.72
C ASP A 210 -33.87 -13.02 3.44
N SER A 211 -32.96 -13.97 3.16
CA SER A 211 -32.88 -15.22 3.93
C SER A 211 -31.76 -15.07 4.96
N THR A 212 -32.03 -14.31 6.00
CA THR A 212 -31.30 -14.41 7.27
C THR A 212 -32.28 -14.54 8.42
N ASP A 213 -32.33 -15.77 8.89
CA ASP A 213 -32.51 -16.28 10.24
C ASP A 213 -33.27 -15.44 11.28
N GLY A 214 -34.30 -16.12 11.84
CA GLY A 214 -35.26 -15.59 12.77
C GLY A 214 -34.66 -14.95 14.02
N THR A 215 -35.13 -13.75 14.28
CA THR A 215 -35.42 -13.31 15.66
C THR A 215 -36.59 -12.36 15.62
N ALA A 216 -37.69 -12.79 16.23
CA ALA A 216 -38.92 -12.02 16.41
C ALA A 216 -38.66 -10.77 17.25
N GLY A 217 -38.92 -9.59 16.70
CA GLY A 217 -38.86 -8.30 17.36
C GLY A 217 -39.95 -7.38 16.81
N THR A 218 -41.01 -7.33 17.51
CA THR A 218 -42.18 -6.40 17.61
C THR A 218 -42.17 -5.15 16.73
N GLY A 219 -43.20 -5.04 15.94
CA GLY A 219 -43.84 -4.02 15.19
C GLY A 219 -43.44 -2.54 15.36
N SER A 220 -43.19 -1.96 14.20
CA SER A 220 -43.61 -0.59 13.91
C SER A 220 -44.14 -0.59 12.48
N GLN A 221 -45.44 -0.48 12.36
CA GLN A 221 -46.15 -0.18 11.12
C GLN A 221 -45.69 1.21 10.65
N SER A 222 -44.83 1.28 9.69
CA SER A 222 -44.65 2.46 8.86
C SER A 222 -45.63 2.38 7.69
N ASP A 223 -46.48 3.35 7.67
CA ASP A 223 -47.54 3.65 6.70
C ASP A 223 -46.99 3.61 5.28
N SER A 224 -47.20 2.52 4.55
CA SER A 224 -46.87 2.40 3.14
C SER A 224 -47.93 3.15 2.32
N GLY A 225 -47.74 4.45 2.22
CA GLY A 225 -48.41 5.25 1.22
C GLY A 225 -48.04 4.73 -0.17
N THR A 226 -49.05 4.20 -0.88
CA THR A 226 -48.99 3.85 -2.32
C THR A 226 -48.73 5.09 -3.19
N GLY A 227 -47.53 5.65 -3.08
CA GLY A 227 -47.03 6.64 -4.01
C GLY A 227 -46.56 5.91 -5.26
N LYS A 228 -47.21 6.14 -6.41
CA LYS A 228 -46.71 5.72 -7.74
C LYS A 228 -45.27 6.21 -7.89
N THR A 229 -44.30 5.33 -7.72
CA THR A 229 -42.90 5.60 -8.02
C THR A 229 -42.81 5.99 -9.48
N LYS A 230 -42.32 7.20 -9.78
CA LYS A 230 -42.07 7.60 -11.17
C LYS A 230 -40.95 6.71 -11.69
N PRO A 231 -41.05 6.20 -12.95
CA PRO A 231 -40.00 5.38 -13.52
C PRO A 231 -38.68 6.16 -13.51
N VAL A 232 -37.64 5.51 -12.99
CA VAL A 232 -36.29 6.09 -12.90
C VAL A 232 -35.74 6.35 -14.30
N GLN A 233 -35.19 7.54 -14.51
CA GLN A 233 -34.70 7.93 -15.82
C GLN A 233 -33.34 7.26 -16.11
N LYS A 234 -33.18 6.71 -17.33
CA LYS A 234 -31.97 6.07 -17.81
C LYS A 234 -31.31 6.93 -18.85
N TYR A 235 -30.02 7.20 -18.66
CA TYR A 235 -29.20 7.98 -19.60
C TYR A 235 -28.26 7.06 -20.35
N VAL A 236 -28.17 7.24 -21.66
CA VAL A 236 -27.18 6.52 -22.46
C VAL A 236 -25.82 7.20 -22.28
N VAL A 237 -24.85 6.46 -21.82
CA VAL A 237 -23.47 6.92 -21.64
C VAL A 237 -22.52 6.09 -22.50
N ARG A 238 -21.41 6.69 -22.86
CA ARG A 238 -20.36 6.06 -23.67
C ARG A 238 -19.01 6.23 -22.98
N ALA A 239 -18.14 5.25 -23.14
CA ALA A 239 -16.76 5.40 -22.74
C ALA A 239 -16.02 6.36 -23.65
N SER A 240 -15.25 7.29 -23.08
CA SER A 240 -14.22 8.05 -23.77
C SER A 240 -12.85 7.38 -23.63
N GLY A 241 -12.65 6.65 -22.55
CA GLY A 241 -11.41 5.92 -22.30
C GLY A 241 -11.54 4.90 -21.17
N VAL A 242 -10.56 4.00 -21.11
CA VAL A 242 -10.36 3.05 -20.01
C VAL A 242 -8.93 3.20 -19.54
N ILE A 243 -8.73 3.23 -18.22
CA ILE A 243 -7.42 3.33 -17.60
C ILE A 243 -6.63 2.04 -17.90
N ASN A 244 -5.35 2.19 -18.22
CA ASN A 244 -4.45 1.09 -18.50
C ASN A 244 -4.22 0.26 -17.23
N GLY A 245 -4.28 -1.06 -17.36
CA GLY A 245 -4.06 -1.99 -16.26
C GLY A 245 -4.80 -3.31 -16.45
N GLY A 246 -4.32 -4.35 -15.79
CA GLY A 246 -5.01 -5.63 -15.69
C GLY A 246 -6.08 -5.62 -14.59
N LEU A 247 -6.87 -6.69 -14.49
CA LEU A 247 -7.87 -6.85 -13.42
C LEU A 247 -7.24 -7.02 -12.03
N ASP A 248 -5.97 -7.39 -12.00
CA ASP A 248 -5.20 -7.53 -10.76
C ASP A 248 -4.35 -6.29 -10.46
N ASP A 249 -4.49 -5.24 -11.29
CA ASP A 249 -3.74 -3.99 -11.15
C ASP A 249 -4.57 -2.96 -10.39
N TYR A 250 -4.61 -3.11 -9.09
CA TYR A 250 -5.35 -2.24 -8.19
C TYR A 250 -4.62 -0.90 -8.04
N SER A 251 -5.25 0.18 -8.51
CA SER A 251 -4.78 1.56 -8.35
C SER A 251 -5.87 2.37 -7.64
N ASN A 252 -5.55 3.60 -7.19
CA ASN A 252 -6.55 4.51 -6.61
C ASN A 252 -7.72 4.81 -7.55
N ASN A 253 -7.53 4.59 -8.84
CA ASN A 253 -8.53 4.83 -9.86
C ASN A 253 -9.20 3.54 -10.36
N TYR A 254 -8.94 2.39 -9.71
CA TYR A 254 -9.37 1.06 -10.14
C TYR A 254 -10.88 0.95 -10.31
N ASP A 255 -11.66 1.33 -9.27
CA ASP A 255 -13.12 1.25 -9.24
C ASP A 255 -13.79 2.60 -9.54
N SER A 256 -13.02 3.61 -9.93
CA SER A 256 -13.53 4.96 -10.15
C SER A 256 -13.99 5.17 -11.59
N VAL A 257 -15.04 5.95 -11.74
CA VAL A 257 -15.52 6.41 -13.06
C VAL A 257 -15.45 7.93 -13.09
N PHE A 258 -14.82 8.47 -14.13
CA PHE A 258 -14.61 9.92 -14.25
C PHE A 258 -15.41 10.49 -15.40
N CYS A 259 -15.88 11.73 -15.25
CA CYS A 259 -16.57 12.47 -16.30
C CYS A 259 -16.29 13.99 -16.23
N ASP A 260 -16.71 14.69 -17.28
CA ASP A 260 -16.67 16.15 -17.27
C ASP A 260 -17.72 16.72 -16.30
N LEU A 261 -17.25 17.57 -15.37
CA LEU A 261 -18.05 18.16 -14.32
C LEU A 261 -19.20 19.02 -14.85
N GLU A 262 -18.96 19.86 -15.85
CA GLU A 262 -19.97 20.76 -16.35
C GLU A 262 -21.09 20.01 -17.07
N THR A 263 -20.76 18.98 -17.83
CA THR A 263 -21.74 18.10 -18.47
C THR A 263 -22.57 17.36 -17.43
N LEU A 264 -21.93 16.86 -16.35
CA LEU A 264 -22.61 16.21 -15.23
C LEU A 264 -23.55 17.18 -14.49
N LYS A 265 -23.10 18.40 -14.20
CA LYS A 265 -23.93 19.46 -13.54
C LYS A 265 -25.18 19.78 -14.36
N GLN A 266 -25.05 19.90 -15.69
CA GLN A 266 -26.16 20.15 -16.57
C GLN A 266 -27.17 19.00 -16.57
N LEU A 267 -26.71 17.75 -16.61
CA LEU A 267 -27.52 16.56 -16.54
C LEU A 267 -28.30 16.50 -15.23
N LEU A 268 -27.63 16.65 -14.08
CA LEU A 268 -28.23 16.62 -12.75
C LEU A 268 -29.24 17.76 -12.57
N ARG A 269 -28.94 18.98 -12.99
CA ARG A 269 -29.88 20.11 -12.93
C ARG A 269 -31.15 19.88 -13.75
N LYS A 270 -31.02 19.19 -14.90
CA LYS A 270 -32.16 18.83 -15.73
C LYS A 270 -33.01 17.74 -15.11
N GLU A 271 -32.38 16.72 -14.58
CA GLU A 271 -33.07 15.56 -13.97
C GLU A 271 -33.80 15.93 -12.68
N TYR A 272 -33.12 16.68 -11.82
CA TYR A 272 -33.63 17.08 -10.51
C TYR A 272 -34.24 18.49 -10.52
N ALA A 273 -34.77 18.94 -11.66
CA ALA A 273 -35.41 20.25 -11.74
C ALA A 273 -36.52 20.39 -10.71
N GLY A 274 -36.35 21.29 -9.73
CA GLY A 274 -37.29 21.50 -8.61
C GLY A 274 -37.19 20.50 -7.45
N LYS A 275 -36.23 19.56 -7.50
CA LYS A 275 -35.90 18.62 -6.43
C LYS A 275 -34.50 18.88 -5.90
N VAL A 276 -34.13 18.22 -4.82
CA VAL A 276 -32.74 18.23 -4.32
C VAL A 276 -31.94 17.17 -5.06
N ILE A 277 -30.77 17.55 -5.60
CA ILE A 277 -29.83 16.62 -6.21
C ILE A 277 -29.25 15.73 -5.10
N PRO A 278 -29.14 14.40 -5.28
CA PRO A 278 -28.50 13.52 -4.32
C PRO A 278 -27.09 14.03 -3.94
N GLY A 279 -26.74 14.00 -2.66
CA GLY A 279 -25.46 14.53 -2.19
C GLY A 279 -25.39 16.04 -2.03
N GLN A 280 -26.39 16.81 -2.51
CA GLN A 280 -26.44 18.25 -2.30
C GLN A 280 -27.15 18.62 -0.99
N PRO A 281 -26.71 19.68 -0.30
CA PRO A 281 -27.28 20.08 0.98
C PRO A 281 -28.71 20.59 0.85
N LYS A 282 -29.49 20.32 1.90
CA LYS A 282 -30.92 20.71 2.01
C LYS A 282 -31.11 21.81 3.05
N THR A 283 -32.07 22.67 2.85
CA THR A 283 -32.52 23.60 3.90
C THR A 283 -33.28 22.83 4.99
N LYS A 284 -33.46 23.42 6.17
CA LYS A 284 -34.29 22.82 7.25
C LYS A 284 -35.72 22.45 6.80
N ALA A 285 -36.19 23.06 5.72
CA ALA A 285 -37.49 22.78 5.09
C ALA A 285 -37.40 21.72 3.97
N GLY A 286 -36.28 21.00 3.81
CA GLY A 286 -36.07 19.97 2.80
C GLY A 286 -35.92 20.48 1.35
N LYS A 287 -35.79 21.80 1.14
CA LYS A 287 -35.55 22.39 -0.19
C LYS A 287 -34.07 22.46 -0.53
N ALA A 288 -33.73 22.41 -1.81
CA ALA A 288 -32.37 22.62 -2.31
C ALA A 288 -31.82 23.98 -1.89
N LEU A 289 -30.59 24.06 -1.45
CA LEU A 289 -29.87 25.32 -1.27
C LEU A 289 -29.55 25.93 -2.63
N LYS A 290 -29.41 27.27 -2.64
CA LYS A 290 -28.96 27.97 -3.86
C LYS A 290 -27.49 27.70 -4.07
N GLY A 291 -27.11 27.35 -5.30
CA GLY A 291 -25.72 27.05 -5.67
C GLY A 291 -25.49 25.55 -5.95
N PHE A 292 -24.28 25.21 -6.26
CA PHE A 292 -23.82 23.84 -6.40
C PHE A 292 -22.63 23.66 -5.48
N TYR A 293 -22.66 22.59 -4.70
CA TYR A 293 -21.62 22.30 -3.71
C TYR A 293 -20.83 21.08 -4.14
N TYR A 294 -19.54 21.15 -3.95
CA TYR A 294 -18.60 20.11 -4.33
C TYR A 294 -18.28 19.21 -3.14
N THR A 295 -17.97 17.95 -3.42
CA THR A 295 -17.61 16.97 -2.40
C THR A 295 -16.21 17.27 -1.88
N SER A 296 -15.30 17.57 -2.79
CA SER A 296 -13.91 17.92 -2.47
C SER A 296 -13.35 18.93 -3.49
N LEU A 297 -12.22 19.52 -3.14
CA LEU A 297 -11.46 20.39 -4.02
C LEU A 297 -10.01 19.90 -4.05
N LYS A 298 -9.53 19.56 -5.24
CA LYS A 298 -8.14 19.21 -5.46
C LYS A 298 -7.35 20.46 -5.79
N VAL A 299 -6.40 20.80 -4.94
CA VAL A 299 -5.51 21.95 -5.10
C VAL A 299 -4.12 21.44 -5.40
N LYS A 300 -3.45 22.02 -6.38
CA LYS A 300 -2.07 21.71 -6.73
C LYS A 300 -1.21 22.92 -6.49
N ALA A 301 -0.22 22.79 -5.60
CA ALA A 301 0.77 23.82 -5.36
C ALA A 301 1.79 23.88 -6.52
N ASP A 302 2.48 25.00 -6.64
CA ASP A 302 3.55 25.21 -7.63
C ASP A 302 4.82 24.42 -7.29
N ASP A 303 5.15 24.31 -5.99
CA ASP A 303 6.29 23.56 -5.47
C ASP A 303 5.91 22.80 -4.19
N ILE A 304 6.68 21.74 -3.88
CA ILE A 304 6.49 20.92 -2.68
C ILE A 304 6.73 21.72 -1.39
N ASP A 305 7.63 22.69 -1.43
CA ASP A 305 7.98 23.51 -0.26
C ASP A 305 6.82 24.43 0.16
N HIS A 306 5.93 24.79 -0.76
CA HIS A 306 4.76 25.63 -0.52
C HIS A 306 3.50 24.87 -0.13
N VAL A 307 3.51 23.52 -0.23
CA VAL A 307 2.32 22.69 0.06
C VAL A 307 1.77 22.92 1.45
N ASN A 308 2.65 22.94 2.45
CA ASN A 308 2.25 23.13 3.84
C ASN A 308 1.73 24.56 4.10
N GLU A 309 2.32 25.57 3.48
CA GLU A 309 1.87 26.95 3.59
C GLU A 309 0.46 27.12 3.03
N VAL A 310 0.22 26.62 1.82
CA VAL A 310 -1.11 26.65 1.19
C VAL A 310 -2.13 25.86 2.03
N ALA A 311 -1.75 24.66 2.50
CA ALA A 311 -2.60 23.82 3.33
C ALA A 311 -3.00 24.51 4.63
N ASP A 312 -2.05 25.16 5.32
CA ASP A 312 -2.30 25.87 6.58
C ASP A 312 -3.22 27.09 6.38
N VAL A 313 -3.06 27.84 5.30
CA VAL A 313 -3.97 28.94 4.98
C VAL A 313 -5.41 28.42 4.80
N ILE A 314 -5.59 27.29 4.08
CA ILE A 314 -6.92 26.70 3.87
C ILE A 314 -7.48 26.11 5.17
N ARG A 315 -6.66 25.47 6.01
CA ARG A 315 -7.04 24.99 7.35
C ARG A 315 -7.51 26.15 8.25
N ASN A 316 -6.81 27.28 8.21
CA ASN A 316 -7.20 28.47 8.97
C ASN A 316 -8.52 29.07 8.48
N MET A 317 -8.93 28.81 7.24
CA MET A 317 -10.28 29.12 6.77
C MET A 317 -11.34 28.16 7.33
N GLY A 318 -10.93 27.07 8.03
CA GLY A 318 -11.79 26.11 8.72
C GLY A 318 -12.28 24.98 7.82
N TYR A 319 -11.52 24.59 6.79
CA TYR A 319 -11.74 23.41 5.98
C TYR A 319 -10.82 22.28 6.43
N ASN A 320 -11.23 21.05 6.21
CA ASN A 320 -10.35 19.91 6.38
C ASN A 320 -9.41 19.83 5.17
N VAL A 321 -8.13 19.64 5.45
CA VAL A 321 -7.08 19.64 4.43
C VAL A 321 -6.17 18.45 4.67
N GLU A 322 -6.03 17.63 3.65
CA GLU A 322 -5.08 16.52 3.61
C GLU A 322 -4.07 16.76 2.48
N THR A 323 -2.80 16.63 2.77
CA THR A 323 -1.75 16.71 1.75
C THR A 323 -1.19 15.32 1.46
N ASN A 324 -0.84 15.07 0.21
CA ASN A 324 -0.18 13.81 -0.15
C ASN A 324 1.18 13.66 0.57
N ALA A 325 1.82 14.76 0.94
CA ALA A 325 3.05 14.75 1.72
C ALA A 325 2.80 14.25 3.16
N GLU A 326 1.78 14.78 3.86
CA GLU A 326 1.39 14.31 5.20
C GLU A 326 0.93 12.84 5.19
N TYR A 327 0.19 12.43 4.15
CA TYR A 327 -0.19 11.03 3.96
C TYR A 327 1.05 10.13 3.89
N LEU A 328 2.04 10.48 3.06
CA LEU A 328 3.29 9.73 2.97
C LEU A 328 4.06 9.69 4.29
N ASP A 329 4.15 10.79 5.01
CA ASP A 329 4.87 10.85 6.29
C ASP A 329 4.15 10.04 7.37
N SER A 330 2.83 10.06 7.39
CA SER A 330 2.01 9.20 8.27
C SER A 330 2.25 7.71 7.98
N MET A 331 2.21 7.32 6.70
CA MET A 331 2.47 5.94 6.28
C MET A 331 3.89 5.49 6.61
N LYS A 332 4.91 6.33 6.34
CA LYS A 332 6.30 6.05 6.72
C LYS A 332 6.44 5.84 8.22
N SER A 333 5.75 6.65 9.03
CA SER A 333 5.76 6.52 10.50
C SER A 333 5.17 5.19 10.96
N GLN A 334 4.05 4.76 10.38
CA GLN A 334 3.43 3.47 10.67
C GLN A 334 4.36 2.31 10.28
N PHE A 335 4.98 2.37 9.10
CA PHE A 335 5.93 1.34 8.67
C PHE A 335 7.20 1.31 9.52
N ALA A 336 7.68 2.47 10.02
CA ALA A 336 8.83 2.52 10.90
C ALA A 336 8.60 1.72 12.20
N ILE A 337 7.38 1.73 12.74
CA ILE A 337 7.00 0.93 13.91
C ILE A 337 7.10 -0.57 13.58
N VAL A 338 6.52 -1.00 12.47
CA VAL A 338 6.59 -2.41 12.02
C VAL A 338 8.04 -2.83 11.78
N GLN A 339 8.83 -1.98 11.12
CA GLN A 339 10.25 -2.23 10.89
C GLN A 339 11.04 -2.31 12.19
N ALA A 340 10.75 -1.48 13.19
CA ALA A 340 11.41 -1.52 14.49
C ALA A 340 11.14 -2.85 15.23
N VAL A 341 9.89 -3.34 15.18
CA VAL A 341 9.53 -4.63 15.79
C VAL A 341 10.24 -5.78 15.08
N LEU A 342 10.17 -5.85 13.77
CA LEU A 342 10.83 -6.89 12.97
C LEU A 342 12.35 -6.82 13.11
N GLY A 343 12.92 -5.61 13.14
CA GLY A 343 14.33 -5.37 13.38
C GLY A 343 14.79 -5.83 14.74
N GLY A 344 13.97 -5.64 15.78
CA GLY A 344 14.20 -6.16 17.11
C GLY A 344 14.29 -7.69 17.12
N ILE A 345 13.37 -8.37 16.44
CA ILE A 345 13.38 -9.84 16.29
C ILE A 345 14.66 -10.29 15.55
N GLY A 346 15.03 -9.61 14.48
CA GLY A 346 16.25 -9.89 13.73
C GLY A 346 17.51 -9.69 14.58
N ALA A 347 17.56 -8.63 15.37
CA ALA A 347 18.67 -8.35 16.28
C ALA A 347 18.84 -9.44 17.38
N VAL A 348 17.73 -9.88 17.99
CA VAL A 348 17.74 -10.98 18.95
C VAL A 348 18.22 -12.28 18.29
N SER A 349 17.74 -12.58 17.08
CA SER A 349 18.16 -13.76 16.33
C SER A 349 19.67 -13.74 16.03
N LEU A 350 20.22 -12.58 15.64
CA LEU A 350 21.66 -12.42 15.43
C LEU A 350 22.47 -12.54 16.72
N LEU A 351 21.94 -12.05 17.85
CA LEU A 351 22.59 -12.19 19.14
C LEU A 351 22.68 -13.67 19.55
N VAL A 352 21.61 -14.44 19.36
CA VAL A 352 21.60 -15.90 19.58
C VAL A 352 22.61 -16.58 18.65
N ALA A 353 22.66 -16.17 17.37
CA ALA A 353 23.64 -16.68 16.42
C ALA A 353 25.08 -16.37 16.87
N ALA A 354 25.35 -15.16 17.33
CA ALA A 354 26.66 -14.76 17.82
C ALA A 354 27.12 -15.60 19.05
N ILE A 355 26.20 -15.88 19.98
CA ILE A 355 26.46 -16.79 21.13
C ILE A 355 26.75 -18.21 20.62
N GLY A 356 25.98 -18.67 19.61
CA GLY A 356 26.19 -19.97 18.96
C GLY A 356 27.58 -20.09 18.32
N ILE A 357 28.00 -19.03 17.58
CA ILE A 357 29.37 -18.97 17.00
C ILE A 357 30.41 -19.00 18.10
N ALA A 358 30.29 -18.17 19.13
CA ALA A 358 31.24 -18.12 20.23
C ALA A 358 31.38 -19.47 20.92
N ASN A 359 30.28 -20.16 21.23
CA ASN A 359 30.27 -21.48 21.82
C ASN A 359 30.90 -22.53 20.92
N THR A 360 30.61 -22.53 19.63
CA THR A 360 31.19 -23.44 18.64
C THR A 360 32.70 -23.23 18.52
N MET A 361 33.15 -21.96 18.47
CA MET A 361 34.57 -21.61 18.42
C MET A 361 35.31 -22.03 19.68
N MET A 362 34.71 -21.82 20.87
CA MET A 362 35.31 -22.27 22.14
C MET A 362 35.56 -23.78 22.14
N MET A 363 34.56 -24.56 21.70
CA MET A 363 34.70 -26.01 21.62
C MET A 363 35.74 -26.44 20.59
N SER A 364 35.78 -25.75 19.42
CA SER A 364 36.83 -25.98 18.40
C SER A 364 38.24 -25.77 18.97
N ILE A 365 38.42 -24.75 19.79
CA ILE A 365 39.70 -24.43 20.43
C ILE A 365 40.07 -25.54 21.43
N TYR A 366 39.15 -26.01 22.28
CA TYR A 366 39.41 -27.08 23.23
C TYR A 366 39.84 -28.40 22.55
N GLU A 367 39.17 -28.78 21.49
CA GLU A 367 39.46 -30.02 20.75
C GLU A 367 40.80 -29.96 19.98
N ARG A 368 41.29 -28.74 19.64
CA ARG A 368 42.54 -28.50 18.90
C ARG A 368 43.66 -27.97 19.80
N THR A 369 43.51 -28.09 21.12
CA THR A 369 44.48 -27.54 22.11
C THR A 369 45.88 -28.04 21.85
N LYS A 370 46.08 -29.36 21.54
CA LYS A 370 47.39 -29.95 21.21
C LYS A 370 47.97 -29.32 19.93
N GLU A 371 47.18 -29.15 18.85
CA GLU A 371 47.62 -28.53 17.59
C GLU A 371 48.09 -27.10 17.85
N ILE A 372 47.32 -26.32 18.64
CA ILE A 372 47.66 -24.93 19.01
C ILE A 372 48.96 -24.89 19.82
N GLY A 373 49.13 -25.82 20.74
CA GLY A 373 50.36 -25.97 21.53
C GLY A 373 51.57 -26.22 20.69
N VAL A 374 51.51 -27.18 19.74
CA VAL A 374 52.57 -27.49 18.80
C VAL A 374 52.94 -26.30 17.93
N MET A 375 51.93 -25.60 17.35
CA MET A 375 52.15 -24.39 16.57
C MET A 375 52.90 -23.30 17.35
N LYS A 376 52.57 -23.12 18.62
CA LYS A 376 53.28 -22.16 19.49
C LYS A 376 54.71 -22.55 19.77
N VAL A 377 55.01 -23.84 20.02
CA VAL A 377 56.36 -24.35 20.25
C VAL A 377 57.21 -24.21 18.97
N LEU A 378 56.61 -24.39 17.78
CA LEU A 378 57.27 -24.19 16.49
C LEU A 378 57.47 -22.71 16.15
N GLY A 379 57.14 -21.76 17.02
CA GLY A 379 57.39 -20.33 16.85
C GLY A 379 56.34 -19.59 16.03
N CYS A 380 55.13 -20.14 15.87
CA CYS A 380 54.02 -19.43 15.25
C CYS A 380 53.61 -18.21 16.07
N SER A 381 53.49 -17.04 15.43
CA SER A 381 53.09 -15.81 16.11
C SER A 381 51.64 -15.91 16.63
N LEU A 382 51.40 -15.37 17.85
CA LEU A 382 50.05 -15.34 18.46
C LEU A 382 49.03 -14.61 17.57
N ARG A 383 49.49 -13.69 16.80
CA ARG A 383 48.66 -12.94 15.81
C ARG A 383 48.14 -13.88 14.72
N ASN A 384 49.00 -14.75 14.18
CA ASN A 384 48.56 -15.71 13.14
C ASN A 384 47.51 -16.71 13.69
N ILE A 385 47.68 -17.14 14.92
CA ILE A 385 46.69 -18.02 15.61
C ILE A 385 45.34 -17.30 15.75
N ARG A 386 45.37 -16.05 16.18
CA ARG A 386 44.15 -15.26 16.30
C ARG A 386 43.47 -15.06 14.95
N GLU A 387 44.22 -14.67 13.92
CA GLU A 387 43.73 -14.45 12.55
C GLU A 387 43.10 -15.72 11.96
N MET A 388 43.68 -16.89 12.22
CA MET A 388 43.12 -18.19 11.82
C MET A 388 41.71 -18.40 12.38
N PHE A 389 41.51 -18.18 13.68
CA PHE A 389 40.20 -18.34 14.30
C PHE A 389 39.21 -17.25 13.91
N LEU A 390 39.67 -16.00 13.71
CA LEU A 390 38.81 -14.94 13.20
C LEU A 390 38.35 -15.18 11.75
N LEU A 391 39.21 -15.76 10.92
CA LEU A 391 38.85 -16.19 9.58
C LEU A 391 37.83 -17.33 9.61
N GLU A 392 37.97 -18.30 10.50
CA GLU A 392 36.99 -19.38 10.71
C GLU A 392 35.61 -18.82 11.06
N ALA A 393 35.56 -17.86 11.99
CA ALA A 393 34.33 -17.18 12.39
C ALA A 393 33.76 -16.30 11.24
N ALA A 394 34.61 -15.62 10.49
CA ALA A 394 34.23 -14.85 9.33
C ALA A 394 33.59 -15.71 8.23
N PHE A 395 34.13 -16.91 7.99
CA PHE A 395 33.56 -17.87 7.05
C PHE A 395 32.18 -18.38 7.50
N ILE A 396 31.96 -18.60 8.80
CA ILE A 396 30.64 -18.97 9.32
C ILE A 396 29.66 -17.83 9.04
N GLY A 397 30.05 -16.59 9.32
CA GLY A 397 29.26 -15.40 9.01
C GLY A 397 28.96 -15.25 7.52
N LEU A 398 29.99 -15.45 6.67
CA LEU A 398 29.86 -15.38 5.21
C LEU A 398 28.89 -16.43 4.66
N LEU A 399 29.04 -17.70 5.07
CA LEU A 399 28.14 -18.78 4.64
C LEU A 399 26.72 -18.54 5.13
N GLY A 400 26.55 -18.06 6.38
CA GLY A 400 25.25 -17.66 6.91
C GLY A 400 24.63 -16.50 6.16
N GLY A 401 25.43 -15.50 5.82
CA GLY A 401 25.02 -14.34 5.01
C GLY A 401 24.57 -14.71 3.60
N ILE A 402 25.34 -15.57 2.90
CA ILE A 402 24.97 -16.07 1.56
C ILE A 402 23.66 -16.86 1.63
N ALA A 403 23.58 -17.83 2.54
CA ALA A 403 22.39 -18.66 2.71
C ALA A 403 21.17 -17.82 3.15
N GLY A 404 21.39 -16.83 4.02
CA GLY A 404 20.37 -15.87 4.45
C GLY A 404 19.84 -15.02 3.32
N ASN A 405 20.71 -14.51 2.45
CA ASN A 405 20.30 -13.77 1.25
C ASN A 405 19.50 -14.64 0.29
N ILE A 406 19.92 -15.89 0.03
CA ILE A 406 19.17 -16.83 -0.81
C ILE A 406 17.77 -17.06 -0.23
N LEU A 407 17.66 -17.30 1.08
CA LEU A 407 16.37 -17.47 1.74
C LEU A 407 15.53 -16.19 1.64
N SER A 408 16.15 -15.01 1.78
CA SER A 408 15.46 -13.72 1.64
C SER A 408 14.86 -13.53 0.26
N PHE A 409 15.58 -13.90 -0.81
CA PHE A 409 15.02 -13.86 -2.17
C PHE A 409 13.84 -14.79 -2.35
N VAL A 410 13.92 -16.02 -1.80
CA VAL A 410 12.80 -16.97 -1.84
C VAL A 410 11.60 -16.43 -1.07
N MET A 411 11.82 -15.88 0.14
CA MET A 411 10.76 -15.28 0.96
C MET A 411 10.14 -14.05 0.28
N SER A 412 10.97 -13.18 -0.29
CA SER A 412 10.52 -11.99 -1.03
C SER A 412 9.65 -12.38 -2.23
N ALA A 413 10.07 -13.36 -3.01
CA ALA A 413 9.29 -13.88 -4.13
C ALA A 413 7.96 -14.50 -3.65
N ALA A 414 7.98 -15.29 -2.56
CA ALA A 414 6.78 -15.87 -1.98
C ALA A 414 5.80 -14.80 -1.49
N ILE A 415 6.28 -13.77 -0.81
CA ILE A 415 5.46 -12.64 -0.34
C ILE A 415 4.82 -11.92 -1.52
N ASN A 416 5.59 -11.58 -2.56
CA ASN A 416 5.07 -10.90 -3.74
C ASN A 416 4.02 -11.75 -4.48
N ILE A 417 4.19 -13.07 -4.57
CA ILE A 417 3.21 -13.98 -5.19
C ILE A 417 1.93 -14.06 -4.32
N ILE A 418 2.06 -14.26 -3.01
CA ILE A 418 0.91 -14.39 -2.11
C ILE A 418 0.09 -13.11 -2.06
N VAL A 419 0.75 -11.97 -1.96
CA VAL A 419 0.05 -10.68 -1.88
C VAL A 419 -0.54 -10.29 -3.24
N GLY A 420 0.19 -10.53 -4.33
CA GLY A 420 -0.33 -10.29 -5.69
C GLY A 420 -1.53 -11.18 -6.03
N SER A 421 -1.58 -12.42 -5.51
CA SER A 421 -2.70 -13.34 -5.78
C SER A 421 -3.91 -13.16 -4.84
N SER A 422 -3.72 -12.56 -3.68
CA SER A 422 -4.78 -12.47 -2.66
C SER A 422 -5.66 -11.21 -2.80
N GLY A 423 -5.27 -10.23 -3.62
CA GLY A 423 -5.95 -8.93 -3.68
C GLY A 423 -6.02 -8.20 -2.33
N ALA A 424 -5.38 -8.75 -1.29
CA ALA A 424 -5.52 -8.31 0.10
C ALA A 424 -4.86 -6.96 0.42
N MET A 425 -3.97 -6.50 -0.44
CA MET A 425 -3.45 -5.13 -0.44
C MET A 425 -3.65 -4.58 -1.84
N SER A 426 -4.51 -3.59 -1.97
CA SER A 426 -4.89 -2.87 -3.21
C SER A 426 -3.72 -2.07 -3.80
N MET A 427 -2.57 -2.69 -3.97
CA MET A 427 -1.41 -2.09 -4.63
C MET A 427 -1.26 -2.77 -5.98
N GLY A 428 -1.31 -2.03 -7.07
CA GLY A 428 -1.34 -2.49 -8.44
C GLY A 428 -0.39 -3.64 -8.78
N SER A 429 -0.70 -4.43 -9.80
CA SER A 429 0.02 -5.64 -10.21
C SER A 429 1.53 -5.46 -10.40
N ASP A 430 1.97 -4.23 -10.62
CA ASP A 430 3.37 -3.81 -10.74
C ASP A 430 3.99 -3.38 -9.39
N SER A 431 3.23 -3.41 -8.29
CA SER A 431 3.73 -3.05 -6.97
C SER A 431 4.38 -4.25 -6.30
N THR A 432 5.71 -4.31 -6.37
CA THR A 432 6.50 -5.25 -5.59
C THR A 432 6.54 -4.78 -4.13
N ILE A 433 5.82 -5.47 -3.23
CA ILE A 433 5.81 -5.16 -1.79
C ILE A 433 7.16 -5.42 -1.15
N SER A 434 7.92 -6.37 -1.70
CA SER A 434 9.26 -6.68 -1.25
C SER A 434 10.24 -6.48 -2.41
N TYR A 435 11.13 -5.48 -2.25
CA TYR A 435 12.18 -5.16 -3.23
C TYR A 435 13.56 -5.29 -2.58
N ILE A 436 14.41 -6.18 -3.11
CA ILE A 436 15.77 -6.41 -2.62
C ILE A 436 16.77 -5.76 -3.58
N PRO A 437 17.28 -4.56 -3.28
CA PRO A 437 18.30 -3.93 -4.11
C PRO A 437 19.67 -4.63 -3.92
N TRP A 438 20.50 -4.62 -4.94
CA TRP A 438 21.82 -5.27 -4.94
C TRP A 438 22.75 -4.79 -3.81
N TRP A 439 22.66 -3.50 -3.44
CA TRP A 439 23.45 -2.92 -2.36
C TRP A 439 23.09 -3.51 -0.99
N LEU A 440 21.81 -3.88 -0.77
CA LEU A 440 21.35 -4.50 0.46
C LEU A 440 21.93 -5.90 0.64
N VAL A 441 22.07 -6.67 -0.45
CA VAL A 441 22.73 -7.98 -0.46
C VAL A 441 24.19 -7.85 -0.03
N LEU A 442 24.93 -6.89 -0.60
CA LEU A 442 26.33 -6.66 -0.19
C LEU A 442 26.42 -6.21 1.27
N MET A 443 25.59 -5.29 1.70
CA MET A 443 25.58 -4.77 3.06
C MET A 443 25.26 -5.86 4.08
N SER A 444 24.28 -6.70 3.81
CA SER A 444 23.92 -7.84 4.69
C SER A 444 25.04 -8.88 4.79
N MET A 445 25.77 -9.14 3.68
CA MET A 445 26.93 -10.01 3.70
C MET A 445 28.06 -9.46 4.57
N VAL A 446 28.39 -8.16 4.39
CA VAL A 446 29.42 -7.50 5.20
C VAL A 446 29.02 -7.53 6.68
N PHE A 447 27.76 -7.26 6.99
CA PHE A 447 27.22 -7.30 8.35
C PHE A 447 27.26 -8.69 8.96
N ALA A 448 26.90 -9.73 8.21
CA ALA A 448 26.99 -11.13 8.67
C ALA A 448 28.43 -11.55 8.98
N VAL A 449 29.39 -11.17 8.15
CA VAL A 449 30.81 -11.39 8.39
C VAL A 449 31.27 -10.66 9.65
N LEU A 450 30.85 -9.41 9.83
CA LEU A 450 31.19 -8.59 10.99
C LEU A 450 30.67 -9.22 12.28
N VAL A 451 29.42 -9.68 12.29
CA VAL A 451 28.85 -10.41 13.45
C VAL A 451 29.64 -11.68 13.74
N GLY A 452 30.03 -12.45 12.70
CA GLY A 452 30.87 -13.61 12.85
C GLY A 452 32.23 -13.29 13.50
N VAL A 453 32.90 -12.26 13.01
CA VAL A 453 34.21 -11.81 13.54
C VAL A 453 34.09 -11.33 14.98
N LEU A 454 33.09 -10.52 15.29
CA LEU A 454 32.85 -10.03 16.66
C LEU A 454 32.56 -11.18 17.63
N ALA A 455 31.73 -12.14 17.24
CA ALA A 455 31.41 -13.33 18.04
C ALA A 455 32.65 -14.22 18.25
N GLY A 456 33.51 -14.35 17.24
CA GLY A 456 34.75 -15.13 17.31
C GLY A 456 35.89 -14.44 18.06
N TYR A 457 35.79 -13.14 18.33
CA TYR A 457 36.91 -12.37 18.90
C TYR A 457 37.31 -12.84 20.31
N PHE A 458 36.34 -13.03 21.22
CA PHE A 458 36.63 -13.49 22.57
C PHE A 458 37.21 -14.92 22.64
N PRO A 459 36.63 -15.91 21.92
CA PRO A 459 37.23 -17.25 21.81
C PRO A 459 38.66 -17.21 21.24
N ALA A 460 38.89 -16.49 20.17
CA ALA A 460 40.21 -16.34 19.53
C ALA A 460 41.25 -15.75 20.51
N LYS A 461 40.86 -14.75 21.30
CA LYS A 461 41.71 -14.16 22.33
C LYS A 461 42.03 -15.17 23.43
N ARG A 462 41.11 -16.06 23.79
CA ARG A 462 41.32 -17.13 24.80
C ARG A 462 42.29 -18.18 24.27
N ALA A 463 42.23 -18.56 22.98
CA ALA A 463 43.18 -19.47 22.34
C ALA A 463 44.64 -19.00 22.44
N MET A 464 44.85 -17.67 22.31
CA MET A 464 46.20 -17.10 22.47
C MET A 464 46.77 -17.24 23.87
N LYS A 465 45.93 -17.31 24.91
CA LYS A 465 46.37 -17.41 26.32
C LYS A 465 46.67 -18.82 26.78
N LEU A 466 46.39 -19.86 25.97
CA LEU A 466 46.68 -21.24 26.31
C LEU A 466 48.19 -21.45 26.52
N SER A 467 48.59 -22.07 27.62
CA SER A 467 49.99 -22.43 27.89
C SER A 467 50.44 -23.57 26.96
N PRO A 468 51.55 -23.43 26.21
CA PRO A 468 52.05 -24.51 25.37
C PRO A 468 52.33 -25.80 26.14
N LEU A 469 52.90 -25.66 27.33
CA LEU A 469 53.26 -26.80 28.19
C LEU A 469 52.03 -27.55 28.69
N ALA A 470 51.00 -26.82 29.12
CA ALA A 470 49.73 -27.41 29.55
C ALA A 470 48.98 -28.08 28.40
N ALA A 471 49.08 -27.50 27.19
CA ALA A 471 48.43 -28.01 25.99
C ALA A 471 49.00 -29.34 25.48
N ILE A 472 50.31 -29.60 25.72
CA ILE A 472 50.98 -30.83 25.30
C ILE A 472 50.87 -31.92 26.39
N ARG A 473 50.79 -31.52 27.68
CA ARG A 473 50.77 -32.44 28.82
C ARG A 473 49.37 -32.96 29.19
N ASN A 474 48.31 -32.34 28.69
CA ASN A 474 46.92 -32.83 28.89
C ASN A 474 46.72 -34.10 28.05
N GLU A 475 46.75 -35.23 28.71
CA GLU A 475 46.11 -36.45 28.26
C GLU A 475 44.61 -36.39 28.51
#